data_28d35a4429dd09501a49207f6e8334f5
#
_entry.id   28d35a4429dd09501a49207f6e8334f5
#
_cell.length_a   1.000
_cell.length_b   1.000
_cell.length_c   1.000
_cell.angle_alpha   90.00
_cell.angle_beta   90.00
_cell.angle_gamma   90.00
#
_symmetry.space_group_name_H-M   'P 1'
#
loop_
_entity.id
_entity.type
_entity.pdbx_description
1 polymer ?
#
loop_
_entity_poly.entity_id
_entity_poly.type
_entity_poly.pdbx_seq_one_letter_code
_entity_poly.pdbx_strand_id
1 'polypeptide(L)'
;VVELVAHKDATIKYSTVQNWYPGDPKTGKGGIYNFVTKRGTCLGKNSRISWTQVETGSAITWKYPSCILKGNNSIGEFYSIALTNNFQQADTGTKMIHLGKNTRSTIISKGISAGKSQNSYRGLVKVSPRATNARNFSQCDSLLMGNKCGAHTFPYIEAKNKSAQIE
;
A
#
# COMPACT_ATOMS: atom_id res chain seq x y z
N VAL A 1 10.21 5.13 10.48
CA VAL A 1 9.26 4.10 10.93
C VAL A 1 8.03 4.75 11.51
N VAL A 2 6.84 4.22 11.18
CA VAL A 2 5.55 4.64 11.77
C VAL A 2 4.83 3.38 12.22
N GLU A 3 4.34 3.39 13.46
CA GLU A 3 3.53 2.32 14.02
C GLU A 3 2.21 2.89 14.56
N LEU A 4 1.09 2.35 14.10
CA LEU A 4 -0.26 2.77 14.50
C LEU A 4 -0.97 1.60 15.17
N VAL A 5 -1.59 1.86 16.31
CA VAL A 5 -2.41 0.87 17.03
C VAL A 5 -3.79 1.47 17.29
N ALA A 6 -4.81 0.92 16.64
CA ALA A 6 -6.19 1.32 16.85
C ALA A 6 -6.86 0.38 17.86
N HIS A 7 -7.24 0.91 19.01
CA HIS A 7 -7.99 0.20 20.05
C HIS A 7 -9.48 0.08 19.68
N LYS A 8 -10.28 -0.51 20.58
CA LYS A 8 -11.72 -0.70 20.38
C LYS A 8 -12.41 0.62 19.99
N ASP A 9 -13.22 0.55 18.92
CA ASP A 9 -14.00 1.66 18.35
C ASP A 9 -13.16 2.88 17.90
N ALA A 10 -11.83 2.78 17.88
CA ALA A 10 -10.95 3.86 17.45
C ALA A 10 -10.77 3.89 15.93
N THR A 11 -10.69 5.10 15.37
CA THR A 11 -10.38 5.33 13.96
C THR A 11 -9.12 6.19 13.84
N ILE A 12 -8.16 5.72 13.04
CA ILE A 12 -6.94 6.46 12.71
C ILE A 12 -6.93 6.70 11.20
N LYS A 13 -6.82 7.96 10.80
CA LYS A 13 -6.52 8.34 9.40
C LYS A 13 -5.10 8.91 9.37
N TYR A 14 -4.25 8.32 8.55
CA TYR A 14 -2.86 8.74 8.43
C TYR A 14 -2.53 9.03 6.97
N SER A 15 -2.23 10.29 6.69
CA SER A 15 -1.92 10.75 5.33
C SER A 15 -0.49 11.24 5.24
N THR A 16 0.19 10.91 4.14
CA THR A 16 1.54 11.40 3.83
C THR A 16 1.67 11.78 2.38
N VAL A 17 2.36 12.88 2.14
CA VAL A 17 2.92 13.22 0.83
C VAL A 17 4.43 13.24 0.99
N GLN A 18 5.14 12.46 0.18
CA GLN A 18 6.60 12.42 0.19
C GLN A 18 7.12 12.88 -1.18
N ASN A 19 7.87 13.99 -1.15
CA ASN A 19 8.45 14.61 -2.32
C ASN A 19 9.92 14.96 -2.01
N TRP A 20 10.79 13.98 -2.18
CA TRP A 20 12.21 14.13 -1.94
C TRP A 20 12.96 14.42 -3.25
N TYR A 21 14.18 14.94 -3.15
CA TYR A 21 14.99 15.21 -4.32
C TYR A 21 15.24 13.96 -5.17
N PRO A 22 14.84 13.94 -6.45
CA PRO A 22 14.90 12.74 -7.29
C PRO A 22 16.27 12.51 -7.96
N GLY A 23 17.20 13.43 -7.82
CA GLY A 23 18.47 13.43 -8.53
C GLY A 23 18.48 14.37 -9.75
N ASP A 24 19.60 14.43 -10.41
CA ASP A 24 19.77 15.22 -11.61
C ASP A 24 18.87 14.72 -12.75
N PRO A 25 18.05 15.57 -13.38
CA PRO A 25 17.07 15.14 -14.37
C PRO A 25 17.68 14.57 -15.67
N LYS A 26 18.94 14.86 -15.97
CA LYS A 26 19.65 14.38 -17.17
C LYS A 26 20.33 13.04 -16.92
N THR A 27 20.90 12.86 -15.75
CA THR A 27 21.72 11.68 -15.42
C THR A 27 21.05 10.71 -14.45
N GLY A 28 20.05 11.14 -13.69
CA GLY A 28 19.39 10.38 -12.62
C GLY A 28 20.24 10.19 -11.37
N LYS A 29 21.40 10.87 -11.26
CA LYS A 29 22.34 10.66 -10.15
C LYS A 29 22.10 11.63 -9.00
N GLY A 30 22.56 11.26 -7.80
CA GLY A 30 22.59 12.12 -6.61
C GLY A 30 21.25 12.29 -5.90
N GLY A 31 20.23 11.50 -6.25
CA GLY A 31 18.92 11.57 -5.61
C GLY A 31 18.83 10.83 -4.27
N ILE A 32 17.78 11.13 -3.52
CA ILE A 32 17.51 10.54 -2.21
C ILE A 32 16.87 9.16 -2.37
N TYR A 33 17.29 8.22 -1.52
CA TYR A 33 16.66 6.91 -1.36
C TYR A 33 15.70 6.95 -0.19
N ASN A 34 14.43 6.66 -0.47
CA ASN A 34 13.33 6.73 0.49
C ASN A 34 12.88 5.32 0.89
N PHE A 35 13.47 4.76 1.93
CA PHE A 35 13.14 3.44 2.48
C PHE A 35 12.30 3.60 3.73
N VAL A 36 11.02 3.22 3.65
CA VAL A 36 10.06 3.51 4.72
C VAL A 36 9.34 2.24 5.17
N THR A 37 9.31 2.03 6.48
CA THR A 37 8.48 1.01 7.12
C THR A 37 7.31 1.66 7.85
N LYS A 38 6.10 1.20 7.55
CA LYS A 38 4.86 1.60 8.24
C LYS A 38 4.08 0.35 8.64
N ARG A 39 3.61 0.30 9.88
CA ARG A 39 2.84 -0.82 10.41
C ARG A 39 1.60 -0.30 11.11
N GLY A 40 0.45 -0.89 10.79
CA GLY A 40 -0.82 -0.63 11.45
C GLY A 40 -1.38 -1.91 12.07
N THR A 41 -1.98 -1.78 13.23
CA THR A 41 -2.71 -2.88 13.87
C THR A 41 -4.07 -2.37 14.34
N CYS A 42 -5.13 -2.87 13.72
CA CYS A 42 -6.49 -2.75 14.21
C CYS A 42 -6.68 -3.76 15.33
N LEU A 43 -6.25 -3.40 16.55
CA LEU A 43 -6.19 -4.30 17.70
C LEU A 43 -7.59 -4.58 18.27
N GLY A 44 -8.42 -3.55 18.39
CA GLY A 44 -9.72 -3.63 19.04
C GLY A 44 -10.87 -3.93 18.08
N LYS A 45 -12.00 -4.36 18.65
CA LYS A 45 -13.26 -4.54 17.91
C LYS A 45 -13.69 -3.21 17.28
N ASN A 46 -14.22 -3.25 16.04
CA ASN A 46 -14.71 -2.10 15.26
C ASN A 46 -13.63 -1.03 15.01
N SER A 47 -12.35 -1.34 15.18
CA SER A 47 -11.27 -0.37 14.94
C SER A 47 -11.03 -0.18 13.44
N ARG A 48 -10.49 0.99 13.08
CA ARG A 48 -10.23 1.34 11.68
C ARG A 48 -8.88 2.05 11.53
N ILE A 49 -8.13 1.65 10.51
CA ILE A 49 -6.94 2.38 10.07
C ILE A 49 -7.08 2.66 8.58
N SER A 50 -6.98 3.93 8.21
CA SER A 50 -6.98 4.38 6.81
C SER A 50 -5.64 5.04 6.50
N TRP A 51 -4.88 4.43 5.59
CA TRP A 51 -3.65 4.96 5.05
C TRP A 51 -3.92 5.71 3.76
N THR A 52 -3.46 6.94 3.65
CA THR A 52 -3.40 7.66 2.37
C THR A 52 -1.96 8.08 2.14
N GLN A 53 -1.40 7.74 0.99
CA GLN A 53 -0.03 8.12 0.67
C GLN A 53 0.14 8.53 -0.78
N VAL A 54 0.96 9.57 -0.95
CA VAL A 54 1.41 10.06 -2.26
C VAL A 54 2.93 10.04 -2.25
N GLU A 55 3.52 9.34 -3.21
CA GLU A 55 4.95 9.26 -3.45
C GLU A 55 5.24 9.95 -4.79
N THR A 56 5.95 11.05 -4.75
CA THR A 56 6.19 11.87 -5.95
C THR A 56 7.63 12.33 -6.12
N GLY A 57 8.51 11.96 -5.23
CA GLY A 57 9.93 12.31 -5.29
C GLY A 57 10.80 11.08 -5.11
N SER A 58 12.06 11.31 -4.69
CA SER A 58 13.13 10.32 -4.50
C SER A 58 13.67 9.74 -5.81
N ALA A 59 14.93 9.34 -5.81
CA ALA A 59 15.50 8.54 -6.89
C ALA A 59 14.95 7.11 -6.82
N ILE A 60 14.91 6.55 -5.60
CA ILE A 60 14.35 5.23 -5.32
C ILE A 60 13.42 5.33 -4.11
N THR A 61 12.19 4.85 -4.27
CA THR A 61 11.24 4.66 -3.17
C THR A 61 11.01 3.17 -2.96
N TRP A 62 11.16 2.71 -1.71
CA TRP A 62 10.85 1.34 -1.31
C TRP A 62 9.99 1.35 -0.06
N LYS A 63 8.69 1.03 -0.19
CA LYS A 63 7.71 1.29 0.84
C LYS A 63 6.55 0.29 0.82
N TYR A 64 6.45 -0.52 1.87
CA TYR A 64 5.41 -1.52 2.05
C TYR A 64 4.70 -1.37 3.39
N PRO A 65 3.72 -0.48 3.51
CA PRO A 65 2.89 -0.41 4.71
C PRO A 65 2.10 -1.69 4.91
N SER A 66 1.85 -2.01 6.16
CA SER A 66 1.04 -3.18 6.54
C SER A 66 -0.10 -2.77 7.47
N CYS A 67 -1.22 -3.49 7.40
CA CYS A 67 -2.32 -3.38 8.33
C CYS A 67 -2.78 -4.78 8.77
N ILE A 68 -2.74 -5.03 10.07
CA ILE A 68 -3.19 -6.27 10.68
C ILE A 68 -4.58 -6.03 11.27
N LEU A 69 -5.60 -6.72 10.75
CA LEU A 69 -6.98 -6.65 11.18
C LEU A 69 -7.23 -7.72 12.24
N LYS A 70 -6.85 -7.44 13.49
CA LYS A 70 -6.90 -8.37 14.61
C LYS A 70 -8.25 -8.36 15.31
N GLY A 71 -8.82 -7.18 15.52
CA GLY A 71 -10.14 -7.04 16.14
C GLY A 71 -11.27 -7.46 15.20
N ASN A 72 -12.34 -8.04 15.75
CA ASN A 72 -13.52 -8.35 14.97
C ASN A 72 -14.18 -7.08 14.42
N ASN A 73 -14.75 -7.14 13.21
CA ASN A 73 -15.34 -6.02 12.47
C ASN A 73 -14.34 -4.88 12.20
N SER A 74 -13.04 -5.12 12.27
CA SER A 74 -12.06 -4.06 11.99
C SER A 74 -11.93 -3.81 10.48
N ILE A 75 -11.52 -2.58 10.14
CA ILE A 75 -11.44 -2.09 8.78
C ILE A 75 -10.04 -1.55 8.52
N GLY A 76 -9.43 -1.99 7.43
CA GLY A 76 -8.16 -1.47 6.92
C GLY A 76 -8.33 -0.87 5.54
N GLU A 77 -7.86 0.34 5.33
CA GLU A 77 -7.92 1.00 4.03
C GLU A 77 -6.54 1.49 3.61
N PHE A 78 -6.26 1.36 2.35
CA PHE A 78 -5.01 1.80 1.76
C PHE A 78 -5.28 2.48 0.42
N TYR A 79 -5.00 3.78 0.37
CA TYR A 79 -5.08 4.61 -0.82
C TYR A 79 -3.68 5.10 -1.15
N SER A 80 -3.18 4.78 -2.34
CA SER A 80 -1.81 5.08 -2.74
C SER A 80 -1.75 5.67 -4.13
N ILE A 81 -0.94 6.70 -4.29
CA ILE A 81 -0.57 7.26 -5.58
C ILE A 81 0.95 7.31 -5.64
N ALA A 82 1.53 6.72 -6.68
CA ALA A 82 2.95 6.78 -6.99
C ALA A 82 3.15 7.50 -8.35
N LEU A 83 3.76 8.68 -8.30
CA LEU A 83 4.09 9.47 -9.47
C LEU A 83 5.60 9.42 -9.70
N THR A 84 6.02 8.86 -10.81
CA THR A 84 7.45 8.77 -11.15
C THR A 84 7.73 9.35 -12.53
N ASN A 85 8.87 10.01 -12.64
CA ASN A 85 9.32 10.63 -13.89
C ASN A 85 10.83 10.44 -14.07
N ASN A 86 11.35 10.74 -15.26
CA ASN A 86 12.77 10.66 -15.61
C ASN A 86 13.36 9.28 -15.29
N PHE A 87 14.23 9.17 -14.28
CA PHE A 87 14.91 7.93 -13.87
C PHE A 87 14.41 7.37 -12.55
N GLN A 88 13.36 7.94 -11.98
CA GLN A 88 12.84 7.52 -10.68
C GLN A 88 12.37 6.07 -10.72
N GLN A 89 12.54 5.38 -9.60
CA GLN A 89 12.04 4.04 -9.38
C GLN A 89 11.21 4.00 -8.09
N ALA A 90 10.00 3.48 -8.18
CA ALA A 90 9.16 3.26 -7.01
C ALA A 90 8.74 1.80 -6.93
N ASP A 91 9.13 1.11 -5.87
CA ASP A 91 8.62 -0.21 -5.53
C ASP A 91 7.80 -0.06 -4.25
N THR A 92 6.49 0.01 -4.44
CA THR A 92 5.51 0.24 -3.39
C THR A 92 4.58 -0.94 -3.23
N GLY A 93 3.79 -0.94 -2.19
CA GLY A 93 2.82 -1.99 -1.99
C GLY A 93 2.15 -1.90 -0.63
N THR A 94 1.34 -2.89 -0.33
CA THR A 94 0.72 -2.99 0.99
C THR A 94 0.47 -4.43 1.38
N LYS A 95 0.30 -4.65 2.68
CA LYS A 95 -0.06 -5.95 3.26
C LYS A 95 -1.30 -5.79 4.11
N MET A 96 -2.39 -6.47 3.73
CA MET A 96 -3.62 -6.56 4.53
C MET A 96 -3.76 -7.96 5.09
N ILE A 97 -3.73 -8.10 6.43
CA ILE A 97 -3.74 -9.38 7.11
C ILE A 97 -4.99 -9.47 7.97
N HIS A 98 -5.91 -10.34 7.59
CA HIS A 98 -7.17 -10.58 8.28
C HIS A 98 -7.02 -11.70 9.30
N LEU A 99 -7.17 -11.37 10.59
CA LEU A 99 -7.14 -12.32 11.71
C LEU A 99 -8.48 -12.41 12.43
N GLY A 100 -9.18 -11.28 12.59
CA GLY A 100 -10.49 -11.18 13.22
C GLY A 100 -11.63 -11.58 12.28
N LYS A 101 -12.82 -11.80 12.83
CA LYS A 101 -14.05 -12.11 12.09
C LYS A 101 -14.68 -10.84 11.52
N ASN A 102 -15.37 -10.96 10.36
CA ASN A 102 -16.09 -9.87 9.68
C ASN A 102 -15.18 -8.66 9.38
N THR A 103 -13.91 -8.88 9.13
CA THR A 103 -12.96 -7.82 8.83
C THR A 103 -13.06 -7.39 7.37
N ARG A 104 -12.76 -6.12 7.09
CA ARG A 104 -12.82 -5.58 5.74
C ARG A 104 -11.52 -4.87 5.40
N SER A 105 -11.06 -5.03 4.17
CA SER A 105 -9.95 -4.22 3.65
C SER A 105 -10.26 -3.68 2.26
N THR A 106 -9.75 -2.48 2.00
CA THR A 106 -9.80 -1.83 0.68
C THR A 106 -8.40 -1.41 0.30
N ILE A 107 -7.98 -1.75 -0.91
CA ILE A 107 -6.71 -1.36 -1.48
C ILE A 107 -7.00 -0.66 -2.81
N ILE A 108 -6.64 0.62 -2.92
CA ILE A 108 -6.66 1.35 -4.17
C ILE A 108 -5.28 1.94 -4.40
N SER A 109 -4.57 1.42 -5.40
CA SER A 109 -3.23 1.85 -5.75
C SER A 109 -3.19 2.35 -7.19
N LYS A 110 -2.71 3.57 -7.37
CA LYS A 110 -2.59 4.20 -8.69
C LYS A 110 -1.14 4.59 -8.93
N GLY A 111 -0.61 4.19 -10.09
CA GLY A 111 0.73 4.51 -10.52
C GLY A 111 0.73 5.34 -11.79
N ILE A 112 1.57 6.37 -11.86
CA ILE A 112 1.86 7.09 -13.09
C ILE A 112 3.36 7.05 -13.32
N SER A 113 3.77 6.53 -14.48
CA SER A 113 5.17 6.46 -14.88
C SER A 113 5.39 7.27 -16.15
N ALA A 114 6.39 8.15 -16.13
CA ALA A 114 6.77 8.96 -17.28
C ALA A 114 8.29 8.91 -17.54
N GLY A 115 8.72 9.30 -18.74
CA GLY A 115 10.14 9.34 -19.09
C GLY A 115 10.76 7.94 -19.18
N LYS A 116 11.69 7.63 -18.29
CA LYS A 116 12.37 6.33 -18.15
C LYS A 116 12.08 5.68 -16.78
N SER A 117 11.10 6.19 -16.07
CA SER A 117 10.79 5.75 -14.71
C SER A 117 10.14 4.36 -14.67
N GLN A 118 10.23 3.72 -13.50
CA GLN A 118 9.68 2.39 -13.27
C GLN A 118 8.88 2.38 -11.98
N ASN A 119 7.63 1.96 -12.06
CA ASN A 119 6.76 1.73 -10.91
C ASN A 119 6.50 0.24 -10.73
N SER A 120 6.67 -0.25 -9.51
CA SER A 120 6.23 -1.59 -9.11
C SER A 120 5.26 -1.49 -7.95
N TYR A 121 4.21 -2.29 -8.00
CA TYR A 121 3.28 -2.47 -6.88
C TYR A 121 3.27 -3.93 -6.43
N ARG A 122 3.47 -4.16 -5.11
CA ARG A 122 3.39 -5.49 -4.49
C ARG A 122 2.30 -5.53 -3.45
N GLY A 123 1.23 -6.27 -3.73
CA GLY A 123 0.09 -6.43 -2.82
C GLY A 123 0.10 -7.79 -2.13
N LEU A 124 -0.12 -7.81 -0.81
CA LEU A 124 -0.40 -9.03 -0.07
C LEU A 124 -1.76 -8.88 0.62
N VAL A 125 -2.68 -9.80 0.32
CA VAL A 125 -3.90 -9.99 1.11
C VAL A 125 -3.85 -11.39 1.72
N LYS A 126 -3.86 -11.47 3.05
CA LYS A 126 -3.84 -12.75 3.76
C LYS A 126 -5.06 -12.86 4.67
N VAL A 127 -5.84 -13.93 4.47
CA VAL A 127 -6.99 -14.27 5.32
C VAL A 127 -6.67 -15.54 6.10
N SER A 128 -6.63 -15.41 7.43
CA SER A 128 -6.35 -16.53 8.33
C SER A 128 -7.55 -17.52 8.39
N PRO A 129 -7.33 -18.77 8.81
CA PRO A 129 -8.43 -19.73 8.97
C PRO A 129 -9.54 -19.28 9.92
N ARG A 130 -9.23 -18.41 10.88
CA ARG A 130 -10.19 -17.90 11.88
C ARG A 130 -10.96 -16.67 11.43
N ALA A 131 -10.51 -16.00 10.36
CA ALA A 131 -11.10 -14.76 9.85
C ALA A 131 -12.34 -15.04 8.99
N THR A 132 -13.42 -15.51 9.63
CA THR A 132 -14.68 -15.76 8.94
C THR A 132 -15.30 -14.47 8.41
N ASN A 133 -15.93 -14.53 7.22
CA ASN A 133 -16.58 -13.42 6.53
C ASN A 133 -15.64 -12.22 6.29
N ALA A 134 -14.35 -12.47 6.10
CA ALA A 134 -13.41 -11.43 5.69
C ALA A 134 -13.73 -10.99 4.26
N ARG A 135 -13.62 -9.68 4.01
CA ARG A 135 -13.83 -9.10 2.67
C ARG A 135 -12.63 -8.23 2.29
N ASN A 136 -12.19 -8.38 1.06
CA ASN A 136 -11.17 -7.52 0.47
C ASN A 136 -11.64 -7.02 -0.89
N PHE A 137 -11.37 -5.73 -1.15
CA PHE A 137 -11.43 -5.14 -2.47
C PHE A 137 -10.04 -4.59 -2.82
N SER A 138 -9.51 -4.94 -3.99
CA SER A 138 -8.20 -4.47 -4.45
C SER A 138 -8.27 -3.98 -5.89
N GLN A 139 -7.84 -2.75 -6.11
CA GLN A 139 -7.73 -2.14 -7.43
C GLN A 139 -6.33 -1.53 -7.60
N CYS A 140 -5.66 -1.89 -8.70
CA CYS A 140 -4.36 -1.35 -9.07
C CYS A 140 -4.40 -0.87 -10.52
N ASP A 141 -4.27 0.44 -10.70
CA ASP A 141 -4.26 1.08 -12.01
C ASP A 141 -2.90 1.69 -12.30
N SER A 142 -2.45 1.60 -13.55
CA SER A 142 -1.20 2.21 -13.98
C SER A 142 -1.39 2.99 -15.29
N LEU A 143 -0.88 4.23 -15.29
CA LEU A 143 -0.80 5.07 -16.47
C LEU A 143 0.65 5.21 -16.91
N LEU A 144 0.93 4.86 -18.17
CA LEU A 144 2.27 4.99 -18.77
C LEU A 144 2.27 6.16 -19.74
N MET A 145 3.18 7.11 -19.51
CA MET A 145 3.33 8.31 -20.33
C MET A 145 4.68 8.27 -21.05
N GLY A 146 4.69 7.58 -22.20
CA GLY A 146 5.86 7.38 -23.03
C GLY A 146 6.18 5.90 -23.26
N ASN A 147 7.24 5.63 -24.02
CA ASN A 147 7.63 4.29 -24.47
C ASN A 147 8.84 3.69 -23.74
N LYS A 148 9.39 4.39 -22.75
CA LYS A 148 10.58 3.97 -21.98
C LYS A 148 10.31 3.80 -20.49
N CYS A 149 9.11 4.15 -20.03
CA CYS A 149 8.67 3.92 -18.66
C CYS A 149 7.97 2.57 -18.53
N GLY A 150 7.85 2.08 -17.30
CA GLY A 150 7.24 0.78 -17.02
C GLY A 150 6.37 0.78 -15.76
N ALA A 151 5.47 -0.19 -15.73
CA ALA A 151 4.69 -0.52 -14.54
C ALA A 151 4.63 -2.04 -14.36
N HIS A 152 4.80 -2.49 -13.12
CA HIS A 152 4.82 -3.90 -12.76
C HIS A 152 3.92 -4.15 -11.55
N THR A 153 3.04 -5.13 -11.61
CA THR A 153 2.11 -5.45 -10.52
C THR A 153 2.28 -6.89 -10.10
N PHE A 154 2.50 -7.10 -8.78
CA PHE A 154 2.74 -8.40 -8.18
C PHE A 154 1.70 -8.64 -7.06
N PRO A 155 0.46 -9.04 -7.40
CA PRO A 155 -0.53 -9.37 -6.39
C PRO A 155 -0.24 -10.76 -5.80
N TYR A 156 -0.41 -10.88 -4.48
CA TYR A 156 -0.36 -12.15 -3.78
C TYR A 156 -1.55 -12.26 -2.82
N ILE A 157 -2.38 -13.27 -3.00
CA ILE A 157 -3.59 -13.49 -2.20
C ILE A 157 -3.53 -14.89 -1.60
N GLU A 158 -3.62 -14.96 -0.27
CA GLU A 158 -3.67 -16.21 0.48
C GLU A 158 -4.95 -16.24 1.33
N ALA A 159 -6.01 -16.89 0.86
CA ALA A 159 -7.27 -17.03 1.60
C ALA A 159 -7.40 -18.45 2.17
N LYS A 160 -7.26 -18.58 3.50
CA LYS A 160 -7.38 -19.87 4.22
C LYS A 160 -8.75 -20.10 4.86
N ASN A 161 -9.73 -19.25 4.57
CA ASN A 161 -11.09 -19.38 5.05
C ASN A 161 -12.07 -19.33 3.88
N LYS A 162 -12.93 -20.33 3.76
CA LYS A 162 -13.88 -20.49 2.64
C LYS A 162 -14.95 -19.40 2.56
N SER A 163 -15.22 -18.69 3.66
CA SER A 163 -16.18 -17.58 3.70
C SER A 163 -15.58 -16.24 3.28
N ALA A 164 -14.30 -16.20 2.92
CA ALA A 164 -13.65 -14.97 2.44
C ALA A 164 -14.20 -14.56 1.07
N GLN A 165 -14.43 -13.27 0.91
CA GLN A 165 -14.83 -12.65 -0.36
C GLN A 165 -13.70 -11.71 -0.80
N ILE A 166 -13.13 -11.96 -1.98
CA ILE A 166 -11.98 -11.24 -2.52
C ILE A 166 -12.37 -10.74 -3.92
N GLU A 167 -12.21 -9.44 -4.13
CA GLU A 167 -12.41 -8.74 -5.41
C GLU A 167 -11.17 -7.98 -5.80
#